data_a5bc27eda46a99db82261f61ddbbb9e7
#
_entry.id   a5bc27eda46a99db82261f61ddbbb9e7
#
_cell.length_a   1.000
_cell.length_b   1.000
_cell.length_c   1.000
_cell.angle_alpha   90.00
_cell.angle_beta   90.00
_cell.angle_gamma   90.00
#
_symmetry.space_group_name_H-M   'P 1'
#
loop_
_entity.id
_entity.type
_entity.pdbx_description
1 polymer ?
#
loop_
_entity_poly.entity_id
_entity_poly.type
_entity_poly.pdbx_seq_one_letter_code
_entity_poly.pdbx_strand_id
1 'polypeptide(L)'
;MTDLDRARDRVREAGGQDLCERLEHLDAVRMNVPTPRPDSLSPPDADTIPDYDVAMAGGGLSLLLAPMLAERGLRVAVFDRARIGQAHREWNGSFAEVDALVRSGVVRPDDVPALLVAQYDHGVCRWHEGGSYPVSRVLDIAVDAGALLRLARERSEERGVHLFDEHPVLALSAGPRSVAIALGGKHKPRTVTASVVIDARGVSSPSATADLVCPTVGGVIVGLRQGEDERAINPRVGEILATTEHVQEGRQHIWEAFPGRAGETTVYLFYYDLADRVGSGSLLRLYARFFERLPHYKEGDHRLVRPTFGYIPGWSRLTPAPRPSLPRVVLVGDAAARHSPLTFCGFGNTVRGLAATVERVMAELEGTSTMAQDTPIHSGTGALARMMATPSTEPHRAHELNALLDTAFSVLHELGDDAYGALLRDEMLPRDFVRFLHKTSLKRPQVYRDVIGGFGLVNVGRWGASIARQWWASPKSSAPRLFGPRSF
;
A
#
# COMPACT_ATOMS: atom_id res chain seq x y z
N MET A 1 22.27 -28.00 -2.08
CA MET A 1 21.20 -27.10 -1.60
C MET A 1 21.36 -25.78 -2.34
N THR A 2 20.38 -25.38 -3.12
CA THR A 2 20.40 -24.14 -3.90
C THR A 2 20.15 -22.92 -3.01
N ASP A 3 20.38 -21.69 -3.52
CA ASP A 3 20.04 -20.47 -2.80
C ASP A 3 18.52 -20.36 -2.53
N LEU A 4 17.72 -20.87 -3.46
CA LEU A 4 16.26 -20.93 -3.28
C LEU A 4 15.86 -21.90 -2.16
N ASP A 5 16.53 -23.05 -2.04
CA ASP A 5 16.26 -23.99 -0.96
C ASP A 5 16.61 -23.36 0.40
N ARG A 6 17.76 -22.69 0.50
CA ARG A 6 18.16 -21.97 1.72
C ARG A 6 17.19 -20.85 2.08
N ALA A 7 16.70 -20.11 1.10
CA ALA A 7 15.72 -19.05 1.33
C ALA A 7 14.39 -19.63 1.83
N ARG A 8 13.91 -20.71 1.22
CA ARG A 8 12.70 -21.43 1.63
C ARG A 8 12.82 -21.92 3.07
N ASP A 9 13.94 -22.54 3.43
CA ASP A 9 14.15 -23.07 4.77
C ASP A 9 14.15 -21.96 5.82
N ARG A 10 14.84 -20.83 5.58
CA ARG A 10 14.82 -19.66 6.49
C ARG A 10 13.42 -19.09 6.68
N VAL A 11 12.62 -18.98 5.61
CA VAL A 11 11.23 -18.50 5.70
C VAL A 11 10.37 -19.48 6.49
N ARG A 12 10.57 -20.80 6.27
CA ARG A 12 9.85 -21.86 6.99
C ARG A 12 10.22 -21.89 8.47
N GLU A 13 11.49 -21.78 8.82
CA GLU A 13 11.96 -21.72 10.21
C GLU A 13 11.37 -20.53 10.98
N ALA A 14 11.28 -19.36 10.33
CA ALA A 14 10.79 -18.14 10.96
C ALA A 14 9.26 -18.01 10.97
N GLY A 15 8.57 -18.52 9.95
CA GLY A 15 7.14 -18.29 9.74
C GLY A 15 6.26 -19.52 9.76
N GLY A 16 6.87 -20.73 9.84
CA GLY A 16 6.14 -22.00 9.77
C GLY A 16 5.83 -22.46 8.35
N GLN A 17 5.33 -23.69 8.26
CA GLN A 17 5.02 -24.36 7.00
C GLN A 17 3.88 -23.63 6.24
N ASP A 18 2.81 -23.25 6.93
CA ASP A 18 1.65 -22.59 6.33
C ASP A 18 2.01 -21.29 5.61
N LEU A 19 2.94 -20.50 6.22
CA LEU A 19 3.39 -19.25 5.62
C LEU A 19 4.26 -19.50 4.39
N CYS A 20 5.10 -20.54 4.43
CA CYS A 20 5.90 -20.95 3.27
C CYS A 20 5.02 -21.41 2.10
N GLU A 21 4.00 -22.22 2.36
CA GLU A 21 3.01 -22.66 1.35
C GLU A 21 2.24 -21.47 0.78
N ARG A 22 1.90 -20.49 1.60
CA ARG A 22 1.26 -19.26 1.14
C ARG A 22 2.17 -18.48 0.20
N LEU A 23 3.46 -18.38 0.47
CA LEU A 23 4.44 -17.73 -0.41
C LEU A 23 4.48 -18.44 -1.77
N GLU A 24 4.62 -19.77 -1.77
CA GLU A 24 4.66 -20.58 -2.99
C GLU A 24 3.34 -20.48 -3.78
N HIS A 25 2.21 -20.44 -3.09
CA HIS A 25 0.91 -20.21 -3.72
C HIS A 25 0.83 -18.86 -4.42
N LEU A 26 1.28 -17.77 -3.77
CA LEU A 26 1.31 -16.43 -4.38
C LEU A 26 2.21 -16.39 -5.61
N ASP A 27 3.37 -17.04 -5.56
CA ASP A 27 4.26 -17.19 -6.71
C ASP A 27 3.59 -17.98 -7.84
N ALA A 28 2.93 -19.08 -7.53
CA ALA A 28 2.22 -19.89 -8.53
C ALA A 28 1.06 -19.12 -9.18
N VAL A 29 0.27 -18.37 -8.40
CA VAL A 29 -0.82 -17.51 -8.92
C VAL A 29 -0.26 -16.43 -9.84
N ARG A 30 0.86 -15.79 -9.46
CA ARG A 30 1.51 -14.77 -10.29
C ARG A 30 2.06 -15.34 -11.60
N MET A 31 2.51 -16.58 -11.59
CA MET A 31 3.11 -17.27 -12.75
C MET A 31 2.07 -17.86 -13.72
N ASN A 32 0.89 -18.23 -13.22
CA ASN A 32 -0.05 -19.08 -13.95
C ASN A 32 -1.46 -18.47 -14.09
N VAL A 33 -1.63 -17.19 -14.22
CA VAL A 33 -2.95 -16.56 -14.24
C VAL A 33 -3.98 -17.26 -15.13
N PRO A 34 -4.74 -18.27 -14.64
CA PRO A 34 -6.11 -18.44 -15.02
C PRO A 34 -6.96 -17.80 -13.95
N THR A 35 -7.60 -16.70 -14.27
CA THR A 35 -8.69 -16.20 -13.44
C THR A 35 -9.77 -17.29 -13.46
N PRO A 36 -10.12 -17.94 -12.32
CA PRO A 36 -11.30 -18.78 -12.30
C PRO A 36 -12.45 -17.89 -12.74
N ARG A 37 -13.14 -18.23 -13.82
CA ARG A 37 -14.45 -17.64 -14.09
C ARG A 37 -15.33 -18.15 -12.96
N PRO A 38 -15.89 -17.28 -12.10
CA PRO A 38 -16.89 -17.72 -11.15
C PRO A 38 -18.04 -18.34 -11.93
N ASP A 39 -18.56 -19.47 -11.44
CA ASP A 39 -19.87 -19.96 -11.88
C ASP A 39 -20.83 -18.77 -11.86
N SER A 40 -21.70 -18.68 -12.86
CA SER A 40 -22.58 -17.55 -13.08
C SER A 40 -23.49 -17.33 -11.86
N LEU A 41 -23.05 -16.48 -10.94
CA LEU A 41 -23.89 -16.03 -9.84
C LEU A 41 -24.97 -15.10 -10.41
N SER A 42 -26.23 -15.50 -10.26
CA SER A 42 -27.34 -14.66 -10.71
C SER A 42 -27.43 -13.37 -9.89
N PRO A 43 -27.70 -12.23 -10.52
CA PRO A 43 -28.00 -11.02 -9.79
C PRO A 43 -29.29 -11.19 -8.96
N PRO A 44 -29.38 -10.55 -7.79
CA PRO A 44 -30.61 -10.58 -6.99
C PRO A 44 -31.72 -9.80 -7.68
N ASP A 45 -32.97 -10.23 -7.50
CA ASP A 45 -34.14 -9.54 -8.01
C ASP A 45 -34.34 -8.17 -7.33
N ALA A 46 -35.14 -7.32 -7.99
CA ALA A 46 -35.39 -5.95 -7.48
C ALA A 46 -36.13 -5.95 -6.11
N ASP A 47 -36.91 -7.01 -5.83
CA ASP A 47 -37.69 -7.12 -4.59
C ASP A 47 -36.93 -7.87 -3.47
N THR A 48 -35.70 -8.30 -3.73
CA THR A 48 -34.87 -8.98 -2.73
C THR A 48 -34.58 -8.04 -1.57
N ILE A 49 -35.00 -8.41 -0.36
CA ILE A 49 -34.61 -7.71 0.88
C ILE A 49 -33.19 -8.15 1.24
N PRO A 50 -32.21 -7.23 1.31
CA PRO A 50 -30.84 -7.61 1.60
C PRO A 50 -30.68 -8.13 3.04
N ASP A 51 -29.84 -9.16 3.23
CA ASP A 51 -29.47 -9.67 4.55
C ASP A 51 -28.72 -8.59 5.38
N TYR A 52 -27.91 -7.78 4.68
CA TYR A 52 -27.08 -6.71 5.27
C TYR A 52 -27.24 -5.41 4.49
N ASP A 53 -27.03 -4.30 5.19
CA ASP A 53 -26.93 -2.99 4.54
C ASP A 53 -25.57 -2.86 3.85
N VAL A 54 -24.50 -3.32 4.53
CA VAL A 54 -23.13 -3.35 3.98
C VAL A 54 -22.48 -4.70 4.26
N ALA A 55 -21.90 -5.29 3.23
CA ALA A 55 -21.03 -6.45 3.35
C ALA A 55 -19.60 -6.08 2.92
N MET A 56 -18.60 -6.57 3.66
CA MET A 56 -17.18 -6.35 3.36
C MET A 56 -16.56 -7.69 2.93
N ALA A 57 -15.94 -7.70 1.76
CA ALA A 57 -15.16 -8.82 1.26
C ALA A 57 -13.66 -8.56 1.57
N GLY A 58 -13.16 -9.11 2.67
CA GLY A 58 -11.82 -8.92 3.21
C GLY A 58 -11.80 -8.22 4.58
N GLY A 59 -11.12 -8.83 5.54
CA GLY A 59 -11.02 -8.42 6.94
C GLY A 59 -9.61 -7.96 7.37
N GLY A 60 -8.81 -7.45 6.41
CA GLY A 60 -7.52 -6.82 6.68
C GLY A 60 -7.64 -5.38 7.17
N LEU A 61 -6.79 -4.47 6.69
CA LEU A 61 -6.77 -3.05 7.10
C LEU A 61 -8.14 -2.35 6.94
N SER A 62 -8.91 -2.74 5.94
CA SER A 62 -10.27 -2.21 5.71
C SER A 62 -11.26 -2.54 6.82
N LEU A 63 -10.95 -3.49 7.73
CA LEU A 63 -11.77 -3.79 8.92
C LEU A 63 -12.04 -2.55 9.76
N LEU A 64 -11.15 -1.54 9.73
CA LEU A 64 -11.36 -0.26 10.40
C LEU A 64 -12.66 0.46 9.98
N LEU A 65 -13.20 0.17 8.79
CA LEU A 65 -14.46 0.74 8.32
C LEU A 65 -15.69 0.10 8.99
N ALA A 66 -15.60 -1.18 9.38
CA ALA A 66 -16.75 -1.94 9.89
C ALA A 66 -17.38 -1.31 11.14
N PRO A 67 -16.62 -0.99 12.21
CA PRO A 67 -17.20 -0.34 13.38
C PRO A 67 -17.72 1.07 13.11
N MET A 68 -17.14 1.82 12.16
CA MET A 68 -17.61 3.14 11.76
C MET A 68 -18.97 3.09 11.04
N LEU A 69 -19.16 2.08 10.20
CA LEU A 69 -20.43 1.85 9.47
C LEU A 69 -21.52 1.37 10.45
N ALA A 70 -21.17 0.46 11.36
CA ALA A 70 -22.11 0.00 12.38
C ALA A 70 -22.56 1.14 13.31
N GLU A 71 -21.68 2.10 13.65
CA GLU A 71 -22.01 3.29 14.43
C GLU A 71 -23.03 4.22 13.74
N ARG A 72 -23.14 4.14 12.40
CA ARG A 72 -24.19 4.80 11.60
C ARG A 72 -25.53 4.03 11.61
N GLY A 73 -25.64 2.97 12.40
CA GLY A 73 -26.85 2.14 12.51
C GLY A 73 -27.01 1.12 11.38
N LEU A 74 -26.00 0.83 10.59
CA LEU A 74 -26.04 -0.13 9.50
C LEU A 74 -25.80 -1.56 9.99
N ARG A 75 -26.51 -2.53 9.40
CA ARG A 75 -26.23 -3.96 9.56
C ARG A 75 -25.02 -4.32 8.72
N VAL A 76 -23.89 -4.59 9.37
CA VAL A 76 -22.60 -4.82 8.70
C VAL A 76 -22.16 -6.27 8.88
N ALA A 77 -21.69 -6.90 7.77
CA ALA A 77 -21.04 -8.19 7.78
C ALA A 77 -19.65 -8.11 7.14
N VAL A 78 -18.70 -8.85 7.69
CA VAL A 78 -17.32 -8.97 7.14
C VAL A 78 -17.05 -10.45 6.86
N PHE A 79 -16.58 -10.75 5.66
CA PHE A 79 -16.23 -12.10 5.21
C PHE A 79 -14.75 -12.12 4.83
N ASP A 80 -13.99 -13.08 5.33
CA ASP A 80 -12.60 -13.29 4.94
C ASP A 80 -12.29 -14.79 4.80
N ARG A 81 -11.35 -15.09 3.91
CA ARG A 81 -10.83 -16.47 3.71
C ARG A 81 -10.00 -16.97 4.89
N ALA A 82 -9.51 -16.06 5.73
CA ALA A 82 -8.73 -16.32 6.92
C ALA A 82 -9.45 -15.77 8.16
N ARG A 83 -8.81 -15.79 9.30
CA ARG A 83 -9.31 -15.14 10.51
C ARG A 83 -9.22 -13.62 10.34
N ILE A 84 -10.34 -12.94 10.56
CA ILE A 84 -10.48 -11.48 10.47
C ILE A 84 -9.69 -10.81 11.59
N GLY A 85 -9.08 -9.67 11.29
CA GLY A 85 -8.37 -8.88 12.30
C GLY A 85 -7.01 -9.44 12.69
N GLN A 86 -6.34 -10.15 11.79
CA GLN A 86 -4.98 -10.65 12.00
C GLN A 86 -3.97 -10.00 11.07
N ALA A 87 -2.86 -9.60 11.63
CA ALA A 87 -1.63 -9.25 10.92
C ALA A 87 -0.43 -9.60 11.81
N HIS A 88 0.75 -9.74 11.20
CA HIS A 88 1.98 -10.15 11.87
C HIS A 88 3.17 -9.29 11.47
N ARG A 89 2.91 -8.01 11.16
CA ARG A 89 3.90 -7.04 10.72
C ARG A 89 3.72 -5.72 11.46
N GLU A 90 4.70 -4.85 11.33
CA GLU A 90 4.59 -3.44 11.65
C GLU A 90 4.29 -2.64 10.37
N TRP A 91 3.55 -1.54 10.54
CA TRP A 91 3.38 -0.53 9.50
C TRP A 91 4.16 0.71 9.86
N ASN A 92 4.95 1.18 8.91
CA ASN A 92 5.58 2.49 8.99
C ASN A 92 4.52 3.57 8.78
N GLY A 93 4.49 4.57 9.64
CA GLY A 93 3.48 5.62 9.63
C GLY A 93 3.97 6.91 10.25
N SER A 94 3.05 7.85 10.42
CA SER A 94 3.30 9.14 11.06
C SER A 94 2.22 9.41 12.11
N PHE A 95 2.45 10.35 13.00
CA PHE A 95 1.42 10.77 13.98
C PHE A 95 0.13 11.29 13.33
N ALA A 96 0.21 11.78 12.10
CA ALA A 96 -0.98 12.18 11.35
C ALA A 96 -1.96 11.00 11.10
N GLU A 97 -1.44 9.79 10.91
CA GLU A 97 -2.24 8.56 10.79
C GLU A 97 -2.82 8.16 12.14
N VAL A 98 -2.05 8.28 13.22
CA VAL A 98 -2.57 8.04 14.59
C VAL A 98 -3.72 8.99 14.93
N ASP A 99 -3.56 10.28 14.63
CA ASP A 99 -4.62 11.27 14.80
C ASP A 99 -5.86 10.94 13.95
N ALA A 100 -5.68 10.43 12.74
CA ALA A 100 -6.79 10.02 11.89
C ALA A 100 -7.51 8.78 12.46
N LEU A 101 -6.78 7.82 13.01
CA LEU A 101 -7.34 6.66 13.71
C LEU A 101 -8.16 7.08 14.93
N VAL A 102 -7.66 8.02 15.73
CA VAL A 102 -8.40 8.56 16.89
C VAL A 102 -9.65 9.31 16.44
N ARG A 103 -9.56 10.17 15.44
CA ARG A 103 -10.72 10.87 14.86
C ARG A 103 -11.78 9.94 14.28
N SER A 104 -11.38 8.77 13.80
CA SER A 104 -12.32 7.76 13.29
C SER A 104 -13.21 7.14 14.37
N GLY A 105 -12.86 7.30 15.67
CA GLY A 105 -13.55 6.67 16.80
C GLY A 105 -13.30 5.16 16.94
N VAL A 106 -12.45 4.57 16.07
CA VAL A 106 -12.05 3.16 16.19
C VAL A 106 -10.98 2.98 17.24
N VAL A 107 -10.04 3.93 17.33
CA VAL A 107 -8.96 3.96 18.33
C VAL A 107 -9.28 5.07 19.34
N ARG A 108 -9.23 4.76 20.63
CA ARG A 108 -9.32 5.75 21.70
C ARG A 108 -7.92 6.31 22.00
N PRO A 109 -7.80 7.53 22.54
CA PRO A 109 -6.49 8.06 22.95
C PRO A 109 -5.69 7.10 23.86
N ASP A 110 -6.35 6.41 24.75
CA ASP A 110 -5.74 5.46 25.70
C ASP A 110 -5.25 4.15 25.03
N ASP A 111 -5.74 3.84 23.83
CA ASP A 111 -5.28 2.66 23.06
C ASP A 111 -3.94 2.95 22.36
N VAL A 112 -3.61 4.21 22.07
CA VAL A 112 -2.46 4.62 21.24
C VAL A 112 -1.13 4.07 21.74
N PRO A 113 -0.77 4.15 23.04
CA PRO A 113 0.51 3.63 23.52
C PRO A 113 0.72 2.13 23.24
N ALA A 114 -0.36 1.33 23.22
CA ALA A 114 -0.29 -0.10 22.93
C ALA A 114 -0.12 -0.40 21.43
N LEU A 115 -0.43 0.55 20.57
CA LEU A 115 -0.30 0.42 19.11
C LEU A 115 1.07 0.85 18.59
N LEU A 116 1.76 1.76 19.29
CA LEU A 116 3.07 2.25 18.89
C LEU A 116 4.16 1.30 19.39
N VAL A 117 4.95 0.74 18.48
CA VAL A 117 6.07 -0.14 18.84
C VAL A 117 7.42 0.57 18.80
N ALA A 118 7.54 1.63 18.01
CA ALA A 118 8.72 2.48 17.95
C ALA A 118 8.34 3.89 17.48
N GLN A 119 9.16 4.84 17.89
CA GLN A 119 9.16 6.20 17.39
C GLN A 119 10.61 6.60 17.12
N TYR A 120 10.85 7.26 15.99
CA TYR A 120 12.17 7.75 15.59
C TYR A 120 12.10 9.21 15.18
N ASP A 121 13.27 9.89 15.18
CA ASP A 121 13.34 11.36 15.05
C ASP A 121 13.01 11.82 13.63
N HIS A 122 13.44 11.02 12.62
CA HIS A 122 13.24 11.35 11.22
C HIS A 122 13.34 10.10 10.34
N GLY A 123 12.80 10.22 9.14
CA GLY A 123 13.00 9.28 8.05
C GLY A 123 14.14 9.73 7.13
N VAL A 124 14.68 8.83 6.34
CA VAL A 124 15.71 9.14 5.34
C VAL A 124 15.48 8.35 4.05
N CYS A 125 15.72 9.01 2.90
CA CYS A 125 15.88 8.33 1.62
C CYS A 125 17.32 8.48 1.15
N ARG A 126 17.93 7.39 0.65
CA ARG A 126 19.34 7.31 0.32
C ARG A 126 19.59 6.56 -0.97
N TRP A 127 20.44 7.10 -1.85
CA TRP A 127 20.66 6.54 -3.17
C TRP A 127 22.13 6.14 -3.36
N HIS A 128 22.33 4.96 -3.95
CA HIS A 128 23.67 4.46 -4.27
C HIS A 128 24.45 5.45 -5.14
N GLU A 129 25.67 5.77 -4.73
CA GLU A 129 26.52 6.82 -5.33
C GLU A 129 25.88 8.21 -5.37
N GLY A 130 24.86 8.43 -4.55
CA GLY A 130 24.15 9.69 -4.41
C GLY A 130 24.17 10.21 -2.96
N GLY A 131 23.21 11.08 -2.65
CA GLY A 131 23.04 11.70 -1.34
C GLY A 131 22.12 10.92 -0.39
N SER A 132 22.09 11.42 0.83
CA SER A 132 21.18 11.02 1.90
C SER A 132 20.29 12.21 2.25
N TYR A 133 18.98 12.02 2.19
CA TYR A 133 17.98 13.09 2.27
C TYR A 133 17.03 12.82 3.44
N PRO A 134 17.31 13.38 4.63
CA PRO A 134 16.44 13.27 5.79
C PRO A 134 15.14 14.05 5.61
N VAL A 135 14.08 13.58 6.25
CA VAL A 135 12.78 14.23 6.31
C VAL A 135 12.13 13.98 7.66
N SER A 136 11.58 15.03 8.28
CA SER A 136 10.97 14.95 9.60
C SER A 136 9.44 14.88 9.51
N ARG A 137 8.82 14.34 10.56
CA ARG A 137 7.35 14.28 10.72
C ARG A 137 6.61 13.48 9.64
N VAL A 138 7.28 12.50 9.06
CA VAL A 138 6.71 11.57 8.11
C VAL A 138 7.39 10.22 8.23
N LEU A 139 6.59 9.15 8.31
CA LEU A 139 7.08 7.79 8.46
C LEU A 139 8.12 7.69 9.60
N ASP A 140 7.73 8.24 10.75
CA ASP A 140 8.57 8.41 11.94
C ASP A 140 8.07 7.59 13.14
N ILE A 141 7.10 6.71 12.90
CA ILE A 141 6.59 5.74 13.88
C ILE A 141 6.40 4.37 13.25
N ALA A 142 6.50 3.33 14.07
CA ALA A 142 6.09 1.97 13.72
C ALA A 142 4.84 1.58 14.51
N VAL A 143 3.81 1.10 13.80
CA VAL A 143 2.52 0.68 14.35
C VAL A 143 2.42 -0.84 14.31
N ASP A 144 2.06 -1.48 15.44
CA ASP A 144 1.71 -2.91 15.47
C ASP A 144 0.40 -3.16 14.72
N ALA A 145 0.54 -3.65 13.49
CA ALA A 145 -0.60 -3.98 12.64
C ALA A 145 -1.52 -5.03 13.28
N GLY A 146 -0.94 -6.00 13.98
CA GLY A 146 -1.69 -7.05 14.67
C GLY A 146 -2.51 -6.50 15.83
N ALA A 147 -1.92 -5.62 16.65
CA ALA A 147 -2.64 -4.96 17.74
C ALA A 147 -3.78 -4.07 17.21
N LEU A 148 -3.51 -3.27 16.17
CA LEU A 148 -4.53 -2.40 15.58
C LEU A 148 -5.70 -3.20 14.99
N LEU A 149 -5.43 -4.31 14.28
CA LEU A 149 -6.50 -5.11 13.70
C LEU A 149 -7.28 -5.92 14.74
N ARG A 150 -6.63 -6.38 15.82
CA ARG A 150 -7.36 -6.97 16.95
C ARG A 150 -8.30 -5.97 17.59
N LEU A 151 -7.82 -4.76 17.84
CA LEU A 151 -8.66 -3.66 18.37
C LEU A 151 -9.83 -3.36 17.43
N ALA A 152 -9.60 -3.28 16.11
CA ALA A 152 -10.66 -3.07 15.13
C ALA A 152 -11.70 -4.20 15.14
N ARG A 153 -11.27 -5.46 15.34
CA ARG A 153 -12.15 -6.61 15.52
C ARG A 153 -13.00 -6.46 16.78
N GLU A 154 -12.38 -6.18 17.91
CA GLU A 154 -13.09 -5.96 19.20
C GLU A 154 -14.13 -4.84 19.09
N ARG A 155 -13.76 -3.70 18.49
CA ARG A 155 -14.71 -2.58 18.24
C ARG A 155 -15.84 -2.97 17.29
N SER A 156 -15.57 -3.86 16.32
CA SER A 156 -16.59 -4.38 15.41
C SER A 156 -17.59 -5.27 16.16
N GLU A 157 -17.09 -6.20 16.96
CA GLU A 157 -17.90 -7.10 17.79
C GLU A 157 -18.74 -6.33 18.81
N GLU A 158 -18.16 -5.33 19.51
CA GLU A 158 -18.87 -4.42 20.44
C GLU A 158 -20.03 -3.67 19.76
N ARG A 159 -19.92 -3.36 18.48
CA ARG A 159 -20.95 -2.63 17.70
C ARG A 159 -21.88 -3.54 16.89
N GLY A 160 -21.85 -4.85 17.15
CA GLY A 160 -22.76 -5.82 16.53
C GLY A 160 -22.45 -6.14 15.05
N VAL A 161 -21.23 -5.91 14.59
CA VAL A 161 -20.78 -6.36 13.25
C VAL A 161 -20.70 -7.89 13.22
N HIS A 162 -21.25 -8.50 12.19
CA HIS A 162 -21.16 -9.95 11.99
C HIS A 162 -19.82 -10.29 11.30
N LEU A 163 -18.95 -11.02 11.98
CA LEU A 163 -17.64 -11.43 11.47
C LEU A 163 -17.66 -12.92 11.08
N PHE A 164 -17.32 -13.21 9.83
CA PHE A 164 -17.31 -14.57 9.27
C PHE A 164 -15.90 -14.96 8.86
N ASP A 165 -15.16 -15.53 9.81
CA ASP A 165 -13.85 -16.12 9.57
C ASP A 165 -13.95 -17.33 8.63
N GLU A 166 -12.92 -17.58 7.82
CA GLU A 166 -12.82 -18.72 6.89
C GLU A 166 -13.99 -18.82 5.87
N HIS A 167 -14.56 -17.67 5.50
CA HIS A 167 -15.62 -17.55 4.49
C HIS A 167 -15.13 -16.71 3.29
N PRO A 168 -14.35 -17.30 2.36
CA PRO A 168 -13.89 -16.57 1.17
C PRO A 168 -15.06 -16.12 0.30
N VAL A 169 -15.01 -14.87 -0.14
CA VAL A 169 -15.93 -14.36 -1.16
C VAL A 169 -15.44 -14.83 -2.53
N LEU A 170 -16.21 -15.66 -3.18
CA LEU A 170 -15.88 -16.28 -4.47
C LEU A 170 -16.32 -15.40 -5.65
N ALA A 171 -17.54 -14.87 -5.60
CA ALA A 171 -18.13 -14.07 -6.65
C ALA A 171 -19.06 -12.98 -6.10
N LEU A 172 -19.21 -11.91 -6.87
CA LEU A 172 -20.17 -10.83 -6.65
C LEU A 172 -21.04 -10.68 -7.89
N SER A 173 -22.34 -10.49 -7.71
CA SER A 173 -23.27 -10.19 -8.80
C SER A 173 -24.22 -9.08 -8.39
N ALA A 174 -24.14 -7.95 -9.09
CA ALA A 174 -24.91 -6.75 -8.77
C ALA A 174 -26.29 -6.80 -9.45
N GLY A 175 -27.34 -6.66 -8.65
CA GLY A 175 -28.72 -6.42 -9.07
C GLY A 175 -29.10 -4.94 -8.93
N PRO A 176 -30.38 -4.62 -9.18
CA PRO A 176 -30.85 -3.23 -9.15
C PRO A 176 -30.75 -2.56 -7.77
N ARG A 177 -30.96 -3.30 -6.68
CA ARG A 177 -31.03 -2.78 -5.30
C ARG A 177 -30.03 -3.40 -4.34
N SER A 178 -29.43 -4.53 -4.70
CA SER A 178 -28.50 -5.27 -3.84
C SER A 178 -27.47 -6.03 -4.67
N VAL A 179 -26.48 -6.58 -3.98
CA VAL A 179 -25.42 -7.41 -4.55
C VAL A 179 -25.51 -8.79 -3.93
N ALA A 180 -25.54 -9.83 -4.74
CA ALA A 180 -25.39 -11.21 -4.29
C ALA A 180 -23.90 -11.53 -4.09
N ILE A 181 -23.58 -12.26 -3.04
CA ILE A 181 -22.25 -12.61 -2.59
C ILE A 181 -22.17 -14.12 -2.44
N ALA A 182 -21.45 -14.79 -3.33
CA ALA A 182 -21.18 -16.21 -3.19
C ALA A 182 -20.04 -16.45 -2.21
N LEU A 183 -20.31 -17.22 -1.17
CA LEU A 183 -19.36 -17.57 -0.11
C LEU A 183 -18.94 -19.03 -0.25
N GLY A 184 -17.65 -19.27 -0.09
CA GLY A 184 -17.04 -20.59 -0.01
C GLY A 184 -16.52 -20.91 1.38
N GLY A 185 -15.61 -21.88 1.46
CA GLY A 185 -14.94 -22.31 2.69
C GLY A 185 -15.24 -23.74 3.06
N LYS A 186 -14.96 -24.12 4.31
CA LYS A 186 -15.21 -25.49 4.83
C LYS A 186 -16.70 -25.83 4.96
N HIS A 187 -17.56 -24.82 4.95
CA HIS A 187 -19.01 -24.95 5.01
C HIS A 187 -19.61 -25.09 3.61
N LYS A 188 -20.87 -25.55 3.55
CA LYS A 188 -21.59 -25.59 2.26
C LYS A 188 -21.60 -24.21 1.63
N PRO A 189 -21.38 -24.11 0.30
CA PRO A 189 -21.51 -22.85 -0.42
C PRO A 189 -22.86 -22.20 -0.12
N ARG A 190 -22.86 -20.92 0.17
CA ARG A 190 -24.06 -20.13 0.41
C ARG A 190 -23.97 -18.78 -0.29
N THR A 191 -25.13 -18.22 -0.59
CA THR A 191 -25.25 -16.86 -1.09
C THR A 191 -25.88 -16.00 -0.01
N VAL A 192 -25.33 -14.82 0.21
CA VAL A 192 -25.90 -13.74 1.03
C VAL A 192 -26.05 -12.50 0.17
N THR A 193 -26.87 -11.55 0.60
CA THR A 193 -27.14 -10.30 -0.13
C THR A 193 -26.84 -9.08 0.73
N ALA A 194 -26.34 -8.02 0.10
CA ALA A 194 -26.12 -6.74 0.75
C ALA A 194 -26.53 -5.57 -0.16
N SER A 195 -27.01 -4.47 0.42
CA SER A 195 -27.33 -3.26 -0.35
C SER A 195 -26.10 -2.67 -1.02
N VAL A 196 -24.94 -2.70 -0.34
CA VAL A 196 -23.63 -2.26 -0.85
C VAL A 196 -22.56 -3.26 -0.42
N VAL A 197 -21.60 -3.54 -1.30
CA VAL A 197 -20.44 -4.37 -0.99
C VAL A 197 -19.18 -3.52 -1.02
N ILE A 198 -18.36 -3.62 0.02
CA ILE A 198 -16.99 -3.11 0.04
C ILE A 198 -16.07 -4.26 -0.39
N ASP A 199 -15.45 -4.14 -1.55
CA ASP A 199 -14.46 -5.11 -2.01
C ASP A 199 -13.07 -4.69 -1.53
N ALA A 200 -12.59 -5.38 -0.51
CA ALA A 200 -11.31 -5.21 0.17
C ALA A 200 -10.40 -6.44 0.01
N ARG A 201 -10.62 -7.29 -1.01
CA ARG A 201 -9.84 -8.51 -1.25
C ARG A 201 -8.42 -8.23 -1.79
N GLY A 202 -8.06 -6.97 -1.93
CA GLY A 202 -6.74 -6.58 -2.43
C GLY A 202 -6.50 -7.09 -3.85
N VAL A 203 -5.29 -7.60 -4.11
CA VAL A 203 -4.91 -8.18 -5.43
C VAL A 203 -5.76 -9.39 -5.83
N SER A 204 -6.45 -10.02 -4.88
CA SER A 204 -7.34 -11.15 -5.17
C SER A 204 -8.73 -10.71 -5.67
N SER A 205 -9.03 -9.41 -5.69
CA SER A 205 -10.27 -8.92 -6.28
C SER A 205 -10.21 -9.04 -7.81
N PRO A 206 -11.22 -9.67 -8.45
CA PRO A 206 -11.32 -9.68 -9.91
C PRO A 206 -11.47 -8.28 -10.52
N SER A 207 -11.88 -7.32 -9.69
CA SER A 207 -12.05 -5.92 -10.07
C SER A 207 -10.79 -5.08 -9.84
N ALA A 208 -9.75 -5.65 -9.24
CA ALA A 208 -8.47 -4.98 -9.06
C ALA A 208 -7.80 -4.77 -10.43
N THR A 209 -7.53 -3.52 -10.76
CA THR A 209 -6.81 -3.16 -11.97
C THR A 209 -5.45 -2.61 -11.58
N ALA A 210 -4.38 -3.23 -12.09
CA ALA A 210 -3.03 -2.77 -11.90
C ALA A 210 -2.25 -2.90 -13.20
N ASP A 211 -1.38 -1.93 -13.49
CA ASP A 211 -0.41 -2.02 -14.59
C ASP A 211 1.03 -2.05 -14.07
N LEU A 212 1.17 -1.88 -12.75
CA LEU A 212 2.42 -1.98 -12.01
C LEU A 212 2.25 -2.97 -10.86
N VAL A 213 3.31 -3.66 -10.52
CA VAL A 213 3.40 -4.52 -9.35
C VAL A 213 4.73 -4.30 -8.65
N CYS A 214 4.71 -4.38 -7.33
CA CYS A 214 5.91 -4.33 -6.51
C CYS A 214 6.01 -5.66 -5.73
N PRO A 215 6.81 -6.61 -6.18
CA PRO A 215 7.19 -7.75 -5.37
C PRO A 215 7.98 -7.25 -4.16
N THR A 216 7.55 -7.61 -2.98
CA THR A 216 8.14 -7.19 -1.70
C THR A 216 8.36 -8.39 -0.81
N VAL A 217 9.55 -8.50 -0.24
CA VAL A 217 9.89 -9.50 0.78
C VAL A 217 10.66 -8.84 1.92
N GLY A 218 10.72 -9.53 3.04
CA GLY A 218 11.47 -9.09 4.22
C GLY A 218 10.81 -9.56 5.49
N GLY A 219 10.80 -8.72 6.48
CA GLY A 219 10.18 -8.99 7.76
C GLY A 219 10.96 -8.43 8.92
N VAL A 220 10.66 -8.92 10.09
CA VAL A 220 11.36 -8.51 11.32
C VAL A 220 12.66 -9.30 11.48
N ILE A 221 13.74 -8.56 11.61
CA ILE A 221 15.10 -9.05 11.78
C ILE A 221 15.58 -8.70 13.18
N VAL A 222 16.26 -9.62 13.84
CA VAL A 222 17.00 -9.36 15.09
C VAL A 222 18.48 -9.67 14.90
N GLY A 223 19.31 -9.12 15.80
CA GLY A 223 20.76 -9.30 15.75
C GLY A 223 21.49 -8.35 14.81
N LEU A 224 20.82 -7.31 14.29
CA LEU A 224 21.47 -6.27 13.50
C LEU A 224 22.31 -5.37 14.40
N ARG A 225 23.49 -4.96 13.89
CA ARG A 225 24.41 -4.07 14.60
C ARG A 225 23.76 -2.69 14.80
N GLN A 226 23.83 -2.19 16.03
CA GLN A 226 23.39 -0.85 16.36
C GLN A 226 24.53 0.17 16.16
N GLY A 227 24.21 1.36 15.68
CA GLY A 227 25.21 2.43 15.46
C GLY A 227 24.63 3.55 14.60
N GLU A 228 25.48 4.55 14.29
CA GLU A 228 25.08 5.74 13.52
C GLU A 228 25.53 5.70 12.05
N ASP A 229 26.40 4.76 11.69
CA ASP A 229 26.85 4.62 10.31
C ASP A 229 25.78 3.91 9.43
N GLU A 230 25.95 4.01 8.12
CA GLU A 230 24.96 3.55 7.14
C GLU A 230 24.67 2.04 7.18
N ARG A 231 25.62 1.23 7.67
CA ARG A 231 25.47 -0.23 7.77
C ARG A 231 25.01 -0.70 9.15
N ALA A 232 24.80 0.22 10.08
CA ALA A 232 24.19 -0.03 11.37
C ALA A 232 22.71 0.33 11.37
N ILE A 233 22.00 -0.08 12.40
CA ILE A 233 20.66 0.38 12.71
C ILE A 233 20.76 1.50 13.74
N ASN A 234 20.33 2.67 13.35
CA ASN A 234 20.11 3.77 14.28
C ASN A 234 18.64 3.72 14.74
N PRO A 235 18.37 3.47 16.03
CA PRO A 235 16.97 3.38 16.52
C PRO A 235 16.21 4.71 16.44
N ARG A 236 16.90 5.80 16.12
CA ARG A 236 16.31 7.14 15.96
C ARG A 236 16.02 7.50 14.50
N VAL A 237 16.28 6.61 13.54
CA VAL A 237 16.15 6.87 12.10
C VAL A 237 15.40 5.72 11.43
N GLY A 238 14.40 6.07 10.62
CA GLY A 238 13.74 5.13 9.69
C GLY A 238 14.27 5.31 8.27
N GLU A 239 14.85 4.28 7.68
CA GLU A 239 15.19 4.33 6.25
C GLU A 239 13.94 4.02 5.42
N ILE A 240 13.43 5.03 4.72
CA ILE A 240 12.18 4.94 3.96
C ILE A 240 12.43 4.28 2.61
N LEU A 241 13.45 4.73 1.89
CA LEU A 241 13.89 4.18 0.61
C LEU A 241 15.41 4.25 0.56
N ALA A 242 16.06 3.13 0.28
CA ALA A 242 17.51 3.10 0.11
C ALA A 242 17.92 2.17 -1.04
N THR A 243 18.91 2.55 -1.81
CA THR A 243 19.57 1.67 -2.76
C THR A 243 21.03 1.48 -2.36
N THR A 244 21.55 0.26 -2.51
CA THR A 244 22.93 -0.09 -2.15
C THR A 244 23.78 -0.50 -3.35
N GLU A 245 23.16 -0.54 -4.53
CA GLU A 245 23.78 -0.98 -5.77
C GLU A 245 23.07 -0.39 -6.99
N HIS A 246 23.71 -0.43 -8.12
CA HIS A 246 23.05 -0.17 -9.39
C HIS A 246 22.04 -1.27 -9.74
N VAL A 247 21.27 -1.03 -10.80
CA VAL A 247 20.34 -2.00 -11.33
C VAL A 247 21.02 -3.35 -11.57
N GLN A 248 20.43 -4.41 -11.04
CA GLN A 248 20.86 -5.79 -11.19
C GLN A 248 19.77 -6.59 -11.89
N GLU A 249 20.15 -7.40 -12.89
CA GLU A 249 19.21 -8.22 -13.67
C GLU A 249 18.00 -7.44 -14.22
N GLY A 250 18.24 -6.20 -14.63
CA GLY A 250 17.23 -5.28 -15.14
C GLY A 250 16.29 -4.71 -14.09
N ARG A 251 16.58 -4.83 -12.78
CA ARG A 251 15.75 -4.36 -11.67
C ARG A 251 16.54 -3.49 -10.71
N GLN A 252 15.93 -2.41 -10.26
CA GLN A 252 16.45 -1.61 -9.16
C GLN A 252 15.88 -2.14 -7.85
N HIS A 253 16.73 -2.79 -7.08
CA HIS A 253 16.37 -3.22 -5.73
C HIS A 253 16.39 -2.04 -4.77
N ILE A 254 15.34 -1.93 -3.96
CA ILE A 254 15.16 -0.85 -3.00
C ILE A 254 14.94 -1.47 -1.63
N TRP A 255 15.60 -0.91 -0.64
CA TRP A 255 15.50 -1.29 0.76
C TRP A 255 14.65 -0.29 1.54
N GLU A 256 13.96 -0.80 2.53
CA GLU A 256 13.35 -0.05 3.61
C GLU A 256 13.76 -0.70 4.92
N ALA A 257 14.13 0.10 5.94
CA ALA A 257 14.43 -0.42 7.27
C ALA A 257 14.00 0.59 8.33
N PHE A 258 13.19 0.14 9.29
CA PHE A 258 12.77 0.99 10.39
C PHE A 258 12.76 0.25 11.71
N PRO A 259 13.02 0.96 12.82
CA PRO A 259 12.99 0.40 14.17
C PRO A 259 11.62 -0.23 14.50
N GLY A 260 11.66 -1.35 15.21
CA GLY A 260 10.49 -1.99 15.79
C GLY A 260 10.58 -2.03 17.31
N ARG A 261 10.12 -3.13 17.92
CA ARG A 261 10.33 -3.37 19.35
C ARG A 261 11.82 -3.46 19.68
N ALA A 262 12.15 -3.37 20.98
CA ALA A 262 13.54 -3.42 21.41
C ALA A 262 14.30 -4.62 20.81
N GLY A 263 15.38 -4.33 20.07
CA GLY A 263 16.18 -5.32 19.37
C GLY A 263 15.61 -5.85 18.05
N GLU A 264 14.43 -5.41 17.64
CA GLU A 264 13.79 -5.75 16.36
C GLU A 264 13.92 -4.60 15.35
N THR A 265 14.11 -4.95 14.10
CA THR A 265 14.07 -4.02 12.97
C THR A 265 13.24 -4.64 11.86
N THR A 266 12.27 -3.92 11.34
CA THR A 266 11.58 -4.33 10.13
C THR A 266 12.42 -3.93 8.93
N VAL A 267 12.72 -4.89 8.05
CA VAL A 267 13.52 -4.68 6.85
C VAL A 267 12.79 -5.27 5.66
N TYR A 268 12.67 -4.48 4.59
CA TYR A 268 12.08 -4.91 3.32
C TYR A 268 13.06 -4.74 2.17
N LEU A 269 12.95 -5.63 1.18
CA LEU A 269 13.54 -5.53 -0.14
C LEU A 269 12.44 -5.65 -1.18
N PHE A 270 12.40 -4.71 -2.11
CA PHE A 270 11.40 -4.69 -3.17
C PHE A 270 11.96 -4.07 -4.46
N TYR A 271 11.21 -4.20 -5.54
CA TYR A 271 11.46 -3.51 -6.79
C TYR A 271 10.14 -3.29 -7.53
N TYR A 272 10.14 -2.42 -8.52
CA TYR A 272 8.97 -2.17 -9.38
C TYR A 272 9.07 -2.99 -10.66
N ASP A 273 7.94 -3.57 -11.09
CA ASP A 273 7.83 -4.28 -12.36
C ASP A 273 6.46 -4.03 -13.00
N LEU A 274 6.34 -4.28 -14.30
CA LEU A 274 5.05 -4.16 -14.97
C LEU A 274 4.19 -5.37 -14.65
N ALA A 275 2.87 -5.13 -14.46
CA ALA A 275 1.94 -6.18 -14.05
C ALA A 275 1.74 -7.27 -15.12
N ASP A 276 1.93 -6.92 -16.41
CA ASP A 276 1.83 -7.84 -17.55
C ASP A 276 3.06 -8.74 -17.76
N ARG A 277 4.15 -8.50 -17.01
CA ARG A 277 5.33 -9.35 -17.01
C ARG A 277 5.14 -10.55 -16.10
N VAL A 278 4.38 -11.50 -16.58
CA VAL A 278 4.18 -12.79 -15.91
C VAL A 278 5.49 -13.60 -15.96
N GLY A 279 5.84 -14.23 -14.83
CA GLY A 279 7.02 -15.10 -14.76
C GLY A 279 8.35 -14.42 -14.42
N SER A 280 8.42 -13.09 -14.37
CA SER A 280 9.67 -12.37 -14.14
C SER A 280 10.04 -12.15 -12.66
N GLY A 281 9.13 -12.34 -11.70
CA GLY A 281 9.37 -12.01 -10.31
C GLY A 281 8.78 -13.01 -9.32
N SER A 282 9.58 -13.95 -8.84
CA SER A 282 9.24 -14.85 -7.74
C SER A 282 9.62 -14.21 -6.41
N LEU A 283 8.70 -14.22 -5.44
CA LEU A 283 8.97 -13.79 -4.06
C LEU A 283 10.07 -14.64 -3.42
N LEU A 284 10.10 -15.94 -3.74
CA LEU A 284 11.15 -16.81 -3.22
C LEU A 284 12.54 -16.44 -3.77
N ARG A 285 12.64 -16.07 -5.06
CA ARG A 285 13.90 -15.56 -5.64
C ARG A 285 14.29 -14.24 -4.99
N LEU A 286 13.32 -13.37 -4.75
CA LEU A 286 13.57 -12.10 -4.07
C LEU A 286 14.04 -12.31 -2.62
N TYR A 287 13.51 -13.32 -1.90
CA TYR A 287 14.05 -13.72 -0.59
C TYR A 287 15.48 -14.24 -0.67
N ALA A 288 15.81 -15.04 -1.68
CA ALA A 288 17.20 -15.47 -1.88
C ALA A 288 18.11 -14.25 -2.05
N ARG A 289 17.70 -13.27 -2.86
CA ARG A 289 18.41 -11.99 -3.04
C ARG A 289 18.46 -11.19 -1.74
N PHE A 290 17.36 -11.12 -0.99
CA PHE A 290 17.30 -10.45 0.30
C PHE A 290 18.38 -11.01 1.26
N PHE A 291 18.46 -12.31 1.44
CA PHE A 291 19.43 -12.93 2.34
C PHE A 291 20.87 -12.82 1.84
N GLU A 292 21.09 -12.81 0.54
CA GLU A 292 22.41 -12.59 -0.08
C GLU A 292 22.89 -11.15 0.17
N ARG A 293 22.01 -10.17 0.03
CA ARG A 293 22.39 -8.74 0.02
C ARG A 293 22.19 -8.03 1.36
N LEU A 294 21.39 -8.57 2.27
CA LEU A 294 21.17 -7.98 3.59
C LEU A 294 22.48 -7.68 4.34
N PRO A 295 23.52 -8.55 4.34
CA PRO A 295 24.80 -8.24 4.98
C PRO A 295 25.56 -7.06 4.37
N HIS A 296 25.28 -6.70 3.12
CA HIS A 296 25.85 -5.51 2.47
C HIS A 296 25.07 -4.24 2.81
N TYR A 297 23.79 -4.39 3.11
CA TYR A 297 22.91 -3.30 3.51
C TYR A 297 23.05 -2.99 5.01
N LYS A 298 22.92 -4.01 5.86
CA LYS A 298 23.05 -3.89 7.33
C LYS A 298 23.93 -5.02 7.89
N GLU A 299 24.79 -4.71 8.86
CA GLU A 299 25.65 -5.68 9.53
C GLU A 299 24.96 -6.35 10.70
N GLY A 300 25.37 -7.59 11.04
CA GLY A 300 24.90 -8.34 12.20
C GLY A 300 24.58 -9.79 11.90
N ASP A 301 23.84 -10.45 12.79
CA ASP A 301 23.49 -11.88 12.69
C ASP A 301 22.36 -12.18 11.71
N HIS A 302 21.58 -11.18 11.30
CA HIS A 302 20.50 -11.25 10.28
C HIS A 302 19.49 -12.38 10.52
N ARG A 303 19.03 -12.57 11.76
CA ARG A 303 18.05 -13.61 12.07
C ARG A 303 16.64 -13.10 11.77
N LEU A 304 15.98 -13.67 10.77
CA LEU A 304 14.58 -13.43 10.44
C LEU A 304 13.69 -14.08 11.51
N VAL A 305 12.75 -13.32 12.07
CA VAL A 305 11.82 -13.82 13.10
C VAL A 305 10.35 -13.78 12.69
N ARG A 306 9.97 -12.86 11.82
CA ARG A 306 8.62 -12.77 11.25
C ARG A 306 8.70 -12.42 9.76
N PRO A 307 8.58 -13.41 8.85
CA PRO A 307 8.60 -13.15 7.42
C PRO A 307 7.39 -12.33 6.97
N THR A 308 7.61 -11.41 6.04
CA THR A 308 6.55 -10.64 5.38
C THR A 308 6.82 -10.59 3.89
N PHE A 309 5.80 -10.87 3.08
CA PHE A 309 5.93 -10.88 1.64
C PHE A 309 4.59 -10.60 0.96
N GLY A 310 4.67 -10.19 -0.28
CA GLY A 310 3.49 -9.98 -1.13
C GLY A 310 3.80 -9.30 -2.44
N TYR A 311 2.76 -9.18 -3.24
CA TYR A 311 2.74 -8.38 -4.44
C TYR A 311 1.86 -7.17 -4.18
N ILE A 312 2.43 -5.96 -4.24
CA ILE A 312 1.69 -4.72 -4.04
C ILE A 312 1.33 -4.19 -5.43
N PRO A 313 0.03 -4.10 -5.78
CA PRO A 313 -0.39 -3.60 -7.08
C PRO A 313 -0.39 -2.08 -7.09
N GLY A 314 -0.22 -1.50 -8.28
CA GLY A 314 -0.30 -0.07 -8.48
C GLY A 314 -0.82 0.28 -9.87
N TRP A 315 -1.29 1.53 -10.00
CA TRP A 315 -1.63 2.12 -11.27
C TRP A 315 -0.60 3.20 -11.61
N SER A 316 0.10 3.04 -12.72
CA SER A 316 1.25 3.88 -13.06
C SER A 316 1.10 4.70 -14.35
N ARG A 317 -0.08 4.68 -14.98
CA ARG A 317 -0.34 5.49 -16.17
C ARG A 317 -0.84 6.88 -15.81
N LEU A 318 -0.61 7.84 -16.70
CA LEU A 318 -1.14 9.20 -16.57
C LEU A 318 -2.65 9.30 -16.83
N THR A 319 -3.28 8.21 -17.23
CA THR A 319 -4.75 8.10 -17.40
C THR A 319 -5.36 7.47 -16.16
N PRO A 320 -6.61 7.80 -15.82
CA PRO A 320 -7.32 7.15 -14.72
C PRO A 320 -7.34 5.62 -14.89
N ALA A 321 -7.25 4.89 -13.76
CA ALA A 321 -7.40 3.45 -13.76
C ALA A 321 -8.80 3.06 -14.30
N PRO A 322 -8.92 1.98 -15.11
CA PRO A 322 -10.20 1.44 -15.49
C PRO A 322 -11.03 1.12 -14.26
N ARG A 323 -12.29 1.51 -14.26
CA ARG A 323 -13.19 1.25 -13.14
C ARG A 323 -13.98 -0.03 -13.39
N PRO A 324 -14.15 -0.87 -12.36
CA PRO A 324 -15.08 -1.98 -12.47
C PRO A 324 -16.50 -1.45 -12.64
N SER A 325 -17.26 -2.09 -13.51
CA SER A 325 -18.61 -1.71 -13.87
C SER A 325 -19.69 -2.30 -12.94
N LEU A 326 -19.32 -2.84 -11.78
CA LEU A 326 -20.29 -3.39 -10.83
C LEU A 326 -20.90 -2.27 -10.00
N PRO A 327 -22.16 -1.93 -10.20
CA PRO A 327 -22.87 -0.98 -9.34
C PRO A 327 -22.93 -1.52 -7.90
N ARG A 328 -23.04 -0.63 -6.93
CA ARG A 328 -23.12 -0.95 -5.48
C ARG A 328 -21.91 -1.70 -4.93
N VAL A 329 -20.79 -1.71 -5.65
CA VAL A 329 -19.51 -2.26 -5.20
C VAL A 329 -18.49 -1.13 -5.06
N VAL A 330 -18.03 -0.92 -3.82
CA VAL A 330 -17.03 0.08 -3.45
C VAL A 330 -15.68 -0.60 -3.28
N LEU A 331 -14.73 -0.32 -4.17
CA LEU A 331 -13.37 -0.83 -4.04
C LEU A 331 -12.58 -0.03 -3.02
N VAL A 332 -11.79 -0.72 -2.18
CA VAL A 332 -10.92 -0.09 -1.18
C VAL A 332 -9.53 -0.76 -1.14
N GLY A 333 -8.55 -0.05 -0.61
CA GLY A 333 -7.17 -0.52 -0.51
C GLY A 333 -6.60 -0.92 -1.87
N ASP A 334 -5.85 -2.02 -1.90
CA ASP A 334 -5.20 -2.54 -3.10
C ASP A 334 -6.19 -2.90 -4.23
N ALA A 335 -7.41 -3.30 -3.90
CA ALA A 335 -8.44 -3.56 -4.89
C ALA A 335 -8.82 -2.28 -5.66
N ALA A 336 -8.72 -1.12 -5.03
CA ALA A 336 -8.97 0.17 -5.66
C ALA A 336 -7.78 0.69 -6.47
N ALA A 337 -6.56 0.19 -6.23
CA ALA A 337 -5.29 0.63 -6.83
C ALA A 337 -5.11 2.17 -6.79
N ARG A 338 -5.54 2.82 -5.68
CA ARG A 338 -5.60 4.29 -5.58
C ARG A 338 -4.48 4.91 -4.78
N HIS A 339 -3.68 4.11 -4.06
CA HIS A 339 -2.49 4.62 -3.37
C HIS A 339 -1.33 4.76 -4.36
N SER A 340 -0.44 5.71 -4.06
CA SER A 340 0.77 5.86 -4.87
C SER A 340 1.61 4.59 -4.81
N PRO A 341 1.93 4.00 -5.96
CA PRO A 341 2.85 2.89 -5.99
C PRO A 341 4.30 3.33 -5.66
N LEU A 342 4.61 4.63 -5.70
CA LEU A 342 5.95 5.15 -5.43
C LEU A 342 6.38 4.97 -3.96
N THR A 343 5.44 5.13 -3.04
CA THR A 343 5.75 5.17 -1.60
C THR A 343 5.10 4.03 -0.83
N PHE A 344 4.24 3.24 -1.47
CA PHE A 344 3.46 2.16 -0.85
C PHE A 344 2.82 2.50 0.50
N CYS A 345 2.47 3.77 0.69
CA CYS A 345 1.80 4.27 1.88
C CYS A 345 0.33 3.79 2.00
N GLY A 346 0.07 2.53 1.66
CA GLY A 346 -1.28 1.94 1.70
C GLY A 346 -1.92 2.03 3.07
N PHE A 347 -1.13 1.86 4.15
CA PHE A 347 -1.60 2.07 5.52
C PHE A 347 -2.06 3.51 5.73
N GLY A 348 -1.17 4.48 5.53
CA GLY A 348 -1.46 5.89 5.75
C GLY A 348 -2.64 6.39 4.90
N ASN A 349 -2.65 6.03 3.63
CA ASN A 349 -3.70 6.42 2.69
C ASN A 349 -5.08 5.86 3.09
N THR A 350 -5.13 4.58 3.50
CA THR A 350 -6.38 3.96 3.98
C THR A 350 -6.87 4.65 5.24
N VAL A 351 -6.00 4.87 6.23
CA VAL A 351 -6.36 5.47 7.51
C VAL A 351 -6.86 6.91 7.34
N ARG A 352 -6.14 7.74 6.58
CA ARG A 352 -6.58 9.11 6.28
C ARG A 352 -7.87 9.16 5.47
N GLY A 353 -8.11 8.14 4.63
CA GLY A 353 -9.28 8.02 3.78
C GLY A 353 -10.51 7.37 4.43
N LEU A 354 -10.46 6.93 5.70
CA LEU A 354 -11.55 6.20 6.35
C LEU A 354 -12.88 6.97 6.30
N ALA A 355 -12.90 8.22 6.77
CA ALA A 355 -14.11 9.04 6.80
C ALA A 355 -14.69 9.25 5.38
N ALA A 356 -13.85 9.59 4.41
CA ALA A 356 -14.27 9.77 3.03
C ALA A 356 -14.81 8.47 2.39
N THR A 357 -14.25 7.32 2.80
CA THR A 357 -14.74 6.01 2.34
C THR A 357 -16.11 5.69 2.95
N VAL A 358 -16.33 5.99 4.23
CA VAL A 358 -17.64 5.86 4.87
C VAL A 358 -18.70 6.72 4.16
N GLU A 359 -18.40 8.01 3.91
CA GLU A 359 -19.33 8.89 3.19
C GLU A 359 -19.62 8.39 1.76
N ARG A 360 -18.64 7.82 1.08
CA ARG A 360 -18.86 7.20 -0.25
C ARG A 360 -19.78 5.98 -0.15
N VAL A 361 -19.66 5.15 0.88
CA VAL A 361 -20.57 4.00 1.10
C VAL A 361 -21.99 4.49 1.41
N MET A 362 -22.13 5.55 2.21
CA MET A 362 -23.44 6.16 2.50
C MET A 362 -24.10 6.70 1.22
N ALA A 363 -23.35 7.44 0.41
CA ALA A 363 -23.85 7.95 -0.87
C ALA A 363 -24.27 6.83 -1.83
N GLU A 364 -23.57 5.69 -1.82
CA GLU A 364 -23.92 4.52 -2.63
C GLU A 364 -25.22 3.86 -2.13
N LEU A 365 -25.43 3.80 -0.79
CA LEU A 365 -26.68 3.33 -0.19
C LEU A 365 -27.86 4.22 -0.58
N GLU A 366 -27.67 5.53 -0.59
CA GLU A 366 -28.68 6.52 -0.92
C GLU A 366 -28.94 6.66 -2.44
N GLY A 367 -28.09 6.05 -3.27
CA GLY A 367 -28.14 6.20 -4.73
C GLY A 367 -27.73 7.60 -5.22
N THR A 368 -27.03 8.35 -4.39
CA THR A 368 -26.54 9.73 -4.67
C THR A 368 -25.06 9.72 -5.07
N SER A 369 -24.47 8.53 -5.20
CA SER A 369 -23.04 8.37 -5.45
C SER A 369 -22.60 9.08 -6.73
N THR A 370 -21.82 10.14 -6.56
CA THR A 370 -21.08 10.75 -7.67
C THR A 370 -19.71 10.10 -7.78
N MET A 371 -19.33 9.72 -8.97
CA MET A 371 -18.05 9.07 -9.24
C MET A 371 -16.88 9.95 -8.74
N ALA A 372 -16.18 9.50 -7.71
CA ALA A 372 -14.96 10.18 -7.27
C ALA A 372 -13.95 10.22 -8.43
N GLN A 373 -13.46 11.40 -8.79
CA GLN A 373 -12.42 11.55 -9.79
C GLN A 373 -11.06 11.29 -9.16
N ASP A 374 -10.24 10.47 -9.83
CA ASP A 374 -8.84 10.30 -9.44
C ASP A 374 -8.12 11.65 -9.59
N THR A 375 -7.27 11.98 -8.62
CA THR A 375 -6.50 13.22 -8.72
C THR A 375 -5.35 13.06 -9.71
N PRO A 376 -5.04 14.06 -10.55
CA PRO A 376 -3.90 13.99 -11.46
C PRO A 376 -2.54 13.84 -10.78
N ILE A 377 -2.46 14.12 -9.49
CA ILE A 377 -1.22 13.98 -8.70
C ILE A 377 -0.90 12.52 -8.46
N HIS A 378 -1.89 11.69 -8.10
CA HIS A 378 -1.70 10.24 -8.01
C HIS A 378 -1.18 9.65 -9.31
N SER A 379 -1.68 10.11 -10.46
CA SER A 379 -1.15 9.69 -11.76
C SER A 379 0.31 10.09 -11.94
N GLY A 380 0.72 11.24 -11.40
CA GLY A 380 2.11 11.72 -11.48
C GLY A 380 3.07 10.91 -10.62
N THR A 381 2.71 10.60 -9.38
CA THR A 381 3.52 9.73 -8.50
C THR A 381 3.57 8.30 -9.02
N GLY A 382 2.48 7.79 -9.58
CA GLY A 382 2.45 6.50 -10.29
C GLY A 382 3.38 6.48 -11.51
N ALA A 383 3.44 7.58 -12.27
CA ALA A 383 4.37 7.69 -13.38
C ALA A 383 5.85 7.64 -12.94
N LEU A 384 6.19 8.25 -11.80
CA LEU A 384 7.54 8.12 -11.22
C LEU A 384 7.86 6.66 -10.86
N ALA A 385 6.93 5.96 -10.25
CA ALA A 385 7.09 4.53 -9.95
C ALA A 385 7.29 3.68 -11.24
N ARG A 386 6.58 4.02 -12.33
CA ARG A 386 6.78 3.38 -13.62
C ARG A 386 8.19 3.59 -14.17
N MET A 387 8.78 4.76 -13.95
CA MET A 387 10.16 5.01 -14.34
C MET A 387 11.14 4.09 -13.59
N MET A 388 10.83 3.71 -12.35
CA MET A 388 11.62 2.76 -11.56
C MET A 388 11.49 1.31 -12.08
N ALA A 389 10.41 0.98 -12.80
CA ALA A 389 10.25 -0.31 -13.50
C ALA A 389 10.93 -0.33 -14.90
N THR A 390 11.34 0.82 -15.42
CA THR A 390 11.94 0.96 -16.75
C THR A 390 13.22 0.14 -16.98
N PRO A 391 14.14 -0.05 -15.98
CA PRO A 391 15.36 -0.83 -16.19
C PRO A 391 15.13 -2.23 -16.74
N SER A 392 14.00 -2.84 -16.41
CA SER A 392 13.66 -4.17 -16.92
C SER A 392 13.19 -4.15 -18.37
N THR A 393 12.75 -2.99 -18.90
CA THR A 393 12.31 -2.82 -20.28
C THR A 393 13.40 -2.19 -21.18
N GLU A 394 14.22 -1.33 -20.60
CA GLU A 394 15.24 -0.53 -21.28
C GLU A 394 16.59 -0.65 -20.56
N PRO A 395 17.31 -1.77 -20.73
CA PRO A 395 18.56 -2.05 -19.98
C PRO A 395 19.63 -0.97 -20.13
N HIS A 396 19.66 -0.24 -21.25
CA HIS A 396 20.62 0.85 -21.49
C HIS A 396 20.42 2.06 -20.56
N ARG A 397 19.25 2.17 -19.90
CA ARG A 397 18.96 3.22 -18.89
C ARG A 397 19.23 2.78 -17.45
N ALA A 398 19.67 1.55 -17.25
CA ALA A 398 19.90 0.97 -15.95
C ALA A 398 20.84 1.81 -15.05
N HIS A 399 21.87 2.40 -15.66
CA HIS A 399 22.85 3.21 -14.91
C HIS A 399 22.36 4.61 -14.55
N GLU A 400 21.27 5.08 -15.16
CA GLU A 400 20.79 6.45 -14.93
C GLU A 400 19.79 6.54 -13.77
N LEU A 401 19.22 5.41 -13.33
CA LEU A 401 18.09 5.42 -12.40
C LEU A 401 18.46 5.96 -11.02
N ASN A 402 19.58 5.52 -10.44
CA ASN A 402 20.04 6.05 -9.15
C ASN A 402 20.28 7.56 -9.21
N ALA A 403 20.90 8.05 -10.29
CA ALA A 403 21.14 9.48 -10.48
C ALA A 403 19.85 10.28 -10.68
N LEU A 404 18.81 9.68 -11.28
CA LEU A 404 17.48 10.29 -11.38
C LEU A 404 16.79 10.39 -10.02
N LEU A 405 16.82 9.30 -9.25
CA LEU A 405 16.25 9.25 -7.90
C LEU A 405 16.98 10.23 -6.97
N ASP A 406 18.30 10.24 -7.02
CA ASP A 406 19.13 11.19 -6.28
C ASP A 406 18.75 12.66 -6.60
N THR A 407 18.64 13.00 -7.88
CA THR A 407 18.22 14.33 -8.31
C THR A 407 16.81 14.66 -7.79
N ALA A 408 15.86 13.76 -7.90
CA ALA A 408 14.48 13.98 -7.49
C ALA A 408 14.38 14.19 -5.97
N PHE A 409 15.06 13.36 -5.19
CA PHE A 409 15.02 13.46 -3.72
C PHE A 409 15.86 14.62 -3.17
N SER A 410 16.95 15.00 -3.86
CA SER A 410 17.65 16.26 -3.59
C SER A 410 16.73 17.48 -3.75
N VAL A 411 15.92 17.50 -4.81
CA VAL A 411 14.95 18.58 -5.03
C VAL A 411 13.85 18.57 -3.97
N LEU A 412 13.35 17.40 -3.57
CA LEU A 412 12.35 17.29 -2.49
C LEU A 412 12.91 17.83 -1.18
N HIS A 413 14.14 17.47 -0.84
CA HIS A 413 14.82 17.98 0.35
C HIS A 413 14.97 19.52 0.30
N GLU A 414 15.34 20.10 -0.85
CA GLU A 414 15.40 21.57 -1.03
C GLU A 414 14.03 22.25 -0.94
N LEU A 415 12.95 21.57 -1.25
CA LEU A 415 11.58 22.10 -1.11
C LEU A 415 11.11 22.14 0.34
N GLY A 416 11.81 21.43 1.23
CA GLY A 416 11.55 21.35 2.65
C GLY A 416 10.63 20.21 3.07
N ASP A 417 10.64 19.90 4.36
CA ASP A 417 9.97 18.75 4.97
C ASP A 417 8.46 18.68 4.66
N ASP A 418 7.77 19.82 4.57
CA ASP A 418 6.33 19.83 4.29
C ASP A 418 6.02 19.30 2.89
N ALA A 419 6.74 19.75 1.86
CA ALA A 419 6.55 19.30 0.49
C ALA A 419 7.07 17.86 0.30
N TYR A 420 8.22 17.54 0.90
CA TYR A 420 8.80 16.22 0.84
C TYR A 420 7.90 15.18 1.54
N GLY A 421 7.50 15.47 2.77
CA GLY A 421 6.58 14.60 3.51
C GLY A 421 5.22 14.46 2.84
N ALA A 422 4.71 15.52 2.20
CA ALA A 422 3.46 15.46 1.45
C ALA A 422 3.58 14.53 0.23
N LEU A 423 4.72 14.48 -0.48
CA LEU A 423 4.93 13.52 -1.55
C LEU A 423 4.93 12.08 -1.00
N LEU A 424 5.68 11.84 0.08
CA LEU A 424 5.77 10.52 0.70
C LEU A 424 4.41 10.02 1.23
N ARG A 425 3.55 10.91 1.69
CA ARG A 425 2.17 10.59 2.14
C ARG A 425 1.13 10.60 1.02
N ASP A 426 1.53 10.87 -0.22
CA ASP A 426 0.60 11.01 -1.36
C ASP A 426 -0.42 12.16 -1.19
N GLU A 427 0.00 13.24 -0.54
CA GLU A 427 -0.80 14.42 -0.22
C GLU A 427 -0.22 15.72 -0.82
N MET A 428 0.76 15.62 -1.73
CA MET A 428 1.40 16.79 -2.30
C MET A 428 0.39 17.66 -3.08
N LEU A 429 0.43 18.96 -2.81
CA LEU A 429 -0.45 19.90 -3.53
C LEU A 429 0.00 20.09 -4.99
N PRO A 430 -0.93 20.35 -5.93
CA PRO A 430 -0.62 20.55 -7.35
C PRO A 430 0.50 21.56 -7.60
N ARG A 431 0.51 22.68 -6.87
CA ARG A 431 1.52 23.73 -7.01
C ARG A 431 2.93 23.23 -6.60
N ASP A 432 3.02 22.45 -5.53
CA ASP A 432 4.28 21.94 -5.02
C ASP A 432 4.80 20.81 -5.92
N PHE A 433 3.88 20.01 -6.47
CA PHE A 433 4.21 18.99 -7.46
C PHE A 433 4.75 19.61 -8.76
N VAL A 434 4.12 20.66 -9.29
CA VAL A 434 4.64 21.38 -10.46
C VAL A 434 6.00 22.01 -10.17
N ARG A 435 6.16 22.60 -8.99
CA ARG A 435 7.45 23.17 -8.55
C ARG A 435 8.53 22.10 -8.44
N PHE A 436 8.18 20.94 -7.91
CA PHE A 436 9.06 19.76 -7.83
C PHE A 436 9.50 19.33 -9.23
N LEU A 437 8.57 19.10 -10.16
CA LEU A 437 8.88 18.69 -11.53
C LEU A 437 9.74 19.74 -12.24
N HIS A 438 9.41 21.02 -12.10
CA HIS A 438 10.18 22.10 -12.71
C HIS A 438 11.62 22.13 -12.20
N LYS A 439 11.84 22.10 -10.87
CA LYS A 439 13.19 22.08 -10.30
C LYS A 439 13.97 20.83 -10.71
N THR A 440 13.35 19.65 -10.69
CA THR A 440 13.95 18.39 -11.14
C THR A 440 14.38 18.49 -12.60
N SER A 441 13.55 19.07 -13.46
CA SER A 441 13.90 19.22 -14.88
C SER A 441 14.99 20.24 -15.16
N LEU A 442 15.16 21.26 -14.32
CA LEU A 442 16.29 22.20 -14.40
C LEU A 442 17.62 21.50 -14.05
N LYS A 443 17.62 20.64 -13.04
CA LYS A 443 18.81 19.86 -12.66
C LYS A 443 19.11 18.71 -13.62
N ARG A 444 18.07 18.08 -14.18
CA ARG A 444 18.17 16.95 -15.09
C ARG A 444 17.19 17.10 -16.29
N PRO A 445 17.56 17.87 -17.33
CA PRO A 445 16.69 18.14 -18.46
C PRO A 445 16.21 16.87 -19.20
N GLN A 446 16.96 15.77 -19.10
CA GLN A 446 16.61 14.49 -19.71
C GLN A 446 15.28 13.92 -19.20
N VAL A 447 14.81 14.33 -18.00
CA VAL A 447 13.54 13.87 -17.44
C VAL A 447 12.35 14.16 -18.35
N TYR A 448 12.36 15.26 -19.10
CA TYR A 448 11.30 15.56 -20.06
C TYR A 448 11.24 14.54 -21.19
N ARG A 449 12.41 14.19 -21.75
CA ARG A 449 12.49 13.17 -22.80
C ARG A 449 12.01 11.82 -22.29
N ASP A 450 12.39 11.47 -21.05
CA ASP A 450 12.07 10.19 -20.44
C ASP A 450 10.57 10.07 -20.14
N VAL A 451 9.96 11.13 -19.60
CA VAL A 451 8.50 11.19 -19.35
C VAL A 451 7.73 11.16 -20.67
N ILE A 452 8.13 11.95 -21.68
CA ILE A 452 7.46 11.96 -22.98
C ILE A 452 7.63 10.61 -23.70
N GLY A 453 8.82 10.03 -23.66
CA GLY A 453 9.12 8.73 -24.25
C GLY A 453 8.32 7.59 -23.60
N GLY A 454 8.19 7.60 -22.26
CA GLY A 454 7.46 6.57 -21.51
C GLY A 454 5.94 6.68 -21.58
N PHE A 455 5.38 7.88 -21.75
CA PHE A 455 3.93 8.10 -21.65
C PHE A 455 3.29 8.67 -22.91
N GLY A 456 4.08 9.14 -23.86
CA GLY A 456 3.63 9.80 -25.08
C GLY A 456 3.18 11.26 -24.88
N LEU A 457 3.49 12.11 -25.85
CA LEU A 457 3.28 13.55 -25.78
C LEU A 457 1.80 13.95 -25.50
N VAL A 458 0.85 13.23 -26.10
CA VAL A 458 -0.59 13.51 -25.94
C VAL A 458 -1.05 13.25 -24.50
N ASN A 459 -0.63 12.14 -23.90
CA ASN A 459 -0.99 11.82 -22.51
C ASN A 459 -0.33 12.77 -21.51
N VAL A 460 0.94 13.12 -21.72
CA VAL A 460 1.64 14.12 -20.90
C VAL A 460 0.96 15.49 -21.03
N GLY A 461 0.55 15.91 -22.23
CA GLY A 461 -0.17 17.16 -22.44
C GLY A 461 -1.53 17.20 -21.75
N ARG A 462 -2.32 16.13 -21.84
CA ARG A 462 -3.63 16.02 -21.16
C ARG A 462 -3.47 16.03 -19.63
N TRP A 463 -2.50 15.28 -19.13
CA TRP A 463 -2.18 15.24 -17.70
C TRP A 463 -1.73 16.62 -17.20
N GLY A 464 -0.80 17.30 -17.90
CA GLY A 464 -0.35 18.64 -17.56
C GLY A 464 -1.50 19.67 -17.54
N ALA A 465 -2.42 19.61 -18.52
CA ALA A 465 -3.62 20.44 -18.54
C ALA A 465 -4.55 20.16 -17.34
N SER A 466 -4.63 18.89 -16.87
CA SER A 466 -5.43 18.56 -15.69
C SER A 466 -4.80 19.07 -14.40
N ILE A 467 -3.49 19.00 -14.26
CA ILE A 467 -2.75 19.60 -13.13
C ILE A 467 -2.92 21.13 -13.12
N ALA A 468 -2.79 21.78 -14.27
CA ALA A 468 -2.99 23.23 -14.38
C ALA A 468 -4.40 23.64 -13.91
N ARG A 469 -5.44 22.91 -14.34
CA ARG A 469 -6.82 23.16 -13.88
C ARG A 469 -6.97 23.02 -12.36
N GLN A 470 -6.38 21.99 -11.76
CA GLN A 470 -6.40 21.82 -10.30
C GLN A 470 -5.62 22.91 -9.58
N TRP A 471 -4.49 23.34 -10.12
CA TRP A 471 -3.74 24.45 -9.56
C TRP A 471 -4.59 25.73 -9.44
N TRP A 472 -5.34 26.07 -10.52
CA TRP A 472 -6.24 27.24 -10.51
C TRP A 472 -7.43 27.07 -9.56
N ALA A 473 -7.91 25.85 -9.36
CA ALA A 473 -9.03 25.54 -8.47
C ALA A 473 -8.63 25.36 -6.98
N SER A 474 -7.34 25.19 -6.70
CA SER A 474 -6.87 24.92 -5.33
C SER A 474 -6.79 26.19 -4.49
N PRO A 475 -7.17 26.14 -3.18
CA PRO A 475 -7.05 27.28 -2.28
C PRO A 475 -5.58 27.73 -2.16
N LYS A 476 -5.37 29.05 -2.05
CA LYS A 476 -4.04 29.68 -2.03
C LYS A 476 -3.20 29.39 -0.76
N SER A 477 -3.76 28.79 0.27
CA SER A 477 -3.03 28.37 1.47
C SER A 477 -3.58 27.05 2.02
N SER A 478 -2.69 26.17 2.49
CA SER A 478 -3.07 25.10 3.42
C SER A 478 -3.54 25.72 4.73
N ALA A 479 -4.70 25.31 5.24
CA ALA A 479 -5.12 25.70 6.57
C ALA A 479 -4.04 25.33 7.60
N PRO A 480 -3.77 26.19 8.62
CA PRO A 480 -2.80 25.88 9.64
C PRO A 480 -3.24 24.60 10.38
N ARG A 481 -2.30 23.65 10.54
CA ARG A 481 -2.53 22.43 11.33
C ARG A 481 -2.82 22.84 12.78
N LEU A 482 -3.92 22.33 13.33
CA LEU A 482 -4.42 22.70 14.66
C LEU A 482 -3.58 22.17 15.84
N PHE A 483 -2.53 21.37 15.60
CA PHE A 483 -1.72 20.80 16.67
C PHE A 483 -0.22 20.87 16.34
N GLY A 484 0.52 21.57 17.20
CA GLY A 484 1.97 21.49 17.34
C GLY A 484 2.39 20.24 18.12
N PRO A 485 3.70 19.91 18.20
CA PRO A 485 4.20 18.73 18.90
C PRO A 485 3.79 18.81 20.38
N ARG A 486 2.97 17.88 20.84
CA ARG A 486 2.77 17.64 22.28
C ARG A 486 3.86 16.68 22.73
N SER A 487 4.68 17.11 23.64
CA SER A 487 5.53 16.25 24.48
C SER A 487 4.62 15.34 25.30
N PHE A 488 4.71 14.04 25.02
CA PHE A 488 4.19 12.98 25.88
C PHE A 488 5.33 12.38 26.71
#